data_69dae7090bccb4af6bbb1e715740514f
#
_entry.id   69dae7090bccb4af6bbb1e715740514f
#
_cell.length_a   1.000
_cell.length_b   1.000
_cell.length_c   1.000
_cell.angle_alpha   90.00
_cell.angle_beta   90.00
_cell.angle_gamma   90.00
#
_symmetry.space_group_name_H-M   'P 1'
#
loop_
_entity.id
_entity.type
_entity.pdbx_description
1 polymer ?
#
loop_
_entity_poly.entity_id
_entity_poly.type
_entity_poly.pdbx_seq_one_letter_code
_entity_poly.pdbx_strand_id
1 'polypeptide(L)'
;MNQDSLSADTTTVSLNQREIRRAVLASIIGNGLEWFDFIVIGAFLRYIAVAYFPAGSPAVSVLKTLGAFAVGFLVRPFGGILLGYYADRVGRRTALALLITLMAAGTLLVGITPTYAQIGIAAPIIFVFARVLQGLSVGGEFASAASMLVEYAPRGQRNFYGSFEMASQGFALLVGSLFAFFLARYLPAHAMQEWGWRVPFIVGFIIGPVGYYIRHHVAESPVLRQLQAQHALMRRDRFLPYFLNNKAALLCGMGVIIVGAAVNFLWHNYMPLYVTHQLHLPLYAALFGNSVSGVIAIFGYPLVGKLADRVGAFRLFFPVTIVFAFAAYPLYVFVIASPSIERLFIAQMIASLFLTMMSGAHPGMLTSLFPPAVRATGVAISYNIAVTFFGGLSPLIVTWLSDKTGSDLVPAGFQIGSAIISLLLVGLCLPRVSYRRQPAEAVTVVVSPGA
;
A
#
# COMPACT_ATOMS: atom_id res chain seq x y z
N MET A 1 25.85 12.56 -43.24
CA MET A 1 24.75 13.47 -42.95
C MET A 1 24.50 13.45 -41.44
N ASN A 2 24.81 14.53 -40.82
CA ASN A 2 24.87 15.00 -39.44
C ASN A 2 24.23 14.16 -38.33
N GLN A 3 25.11 13.66 -37.46
CA GLN A 3 24.80 13.11 -36.13
C GLN A 3 24.87 14.20 -35.01
N ASP A 4 24.87 15.47 -35.35
CA ASP A 4 25.18 16.58 -34.39
C ASP A 4 23.99 17.48 -34.10
N SER A 5 22.82 16.97 -33.71
CA SER A 5 21.73 17.84 -33.26
C SER A 5 20.73 17.20 -32.28
N LEU A 6 21.21 16.38 -31.35
CA LEU A 6 20.44 16.01 -30.14
C LEU A 6 21.28 16.36 -28.89
N SER A 7 21.65 17.62 -28.77
CA SER A 7 21.93 18.21 -27.48
C SER A 7 20.60 18.18 -26.69
N ALA A 8 20.45 17.16 -25.83
CA ALA A 8 19.35 17.10 -24.89
C ALA A 8 19.46 18.37 -24.01
N ASP A 9 18.65 19.38 -24.29
CA ASP A 9 18.43 20.52 -23.40
C ASP A 9 17.97 19.96 -22.05
N THR A 10 18.91 19.85 -21.13
CA THR A 10 18.65 19.48 -19.73
C THR A 10 17.88 20.63 -19.11
N THR A 11 16.58 20.54 -19.15
CA THR A 11 15.70 21.56 -18.53
C THR A 11 15.86 21.46 -17.02
N THR A 12 16.50 22.44 -16.45
CA THR A 12 16.67 22.57 -14.99
C THR A 12 15.44 23.24 -14.41
N VAL A 13 14.71 22.54 -13.54
CA VAL A 13 13.59 23.11 -12.79
C VAL A 13 14.08 23.45 -11.39
N SER A 14 14.07 24.73 -11.05
CA SER A 14 14.34 25.19 -9.67
C SER A 14 13.07 25.08 -8.82
N LEU A 15 13.14 24.33 -7.74
CA LEU A 15 12.04 24.21 -6.77
C LEU A 15 12.43 24.82 -5.43
N ASN A 16 11.48 25.51 -4.78
CA ASN A 16 11.64 26.01 -3.42
C ASN A 16 11.45 24.84 -2.42
N GLN A 17 12.25 24.78 -1.35
CA GLN A 17 12.10 23.79 -0.29
C GLN A 17 10.70 23.75 0.31
N ARG A 18 9.98 24.89 0.36
CA ARG A 18 8.59 24.94 0.84
C ARG A 18 7.63 24.16 -0.07
N GLU A 19 7.84 24.21 -1.38
CA GLU A 19 7.02 23.46 -2.36
C GLU A 19 7.25 21.95 -2.21
N ILE A 20 8.50 21.53 -2.08
CA ILE A 20 8.87 20.12 -1.83
C ILE A 20 8.22 19.62 -0.53
N ARG A 21 8.35 20.38 0.57
CA ARG A 21 7.75 20.01 1.86
C ARG A 21 6.22 19.90 1.77
N ARG A 22 5.54 20.83 1.09
CA ARG A 22 4.09 20.79 0.90
C ARG A 22 3.66 19.58 0.09
N ALA A 23 4.37 19.26 -1.00
CA ALA A 23 4.09 18.10 -1.81
C ALA A 23 4.27 16.79 -1.03
N VAL A 24 5.35 16.66 -0.25
CA VAL A 24 5.62 15.52 0.62
C VAL A 24 4.52 15.37 1.68
N LEU A 25 4.17 16.44 2.40
CA LEU A 25 3.14 16.40 3.43
C LEU A 25 1.76 16.01 2.89
N ALA A 26 1.39 16.54 1.73
CA ALA A 26 0.11 16.21 1.11
C ALA A 26 0.03 14.74 0.67
N SER A 27 1.14 14.20 0.14
CA SER A 27 1.22 12.77 -0.22
C SER A 27 1.14 11.89 1.02
N ILE A 28 1.86 12.23 2.09
CA ILE A 28 1.87 11.47 3.36
C ILE A 28 0.46 11.42 3.98
N ILE A 29 -0.22 12.57 4.08
CA ILE A 29 -1.54 12.65 4.73
C ILE A 29 -2.58 11.86 3.95
N GLY A 30 -2.61 11.99 2.64
CA GLY A 30 -3.58 11.29 1.82
C GLY A 30 -3.42 9.78 1.88
N ASN A 31 -2.21 9.29 1.62
CA ASN A 31 -1.91 7.87 1.69
C ASN A 31 -2.09 7.30 3.12
N GLY A 32 -1.77 8.10 4.15
CA GLY A 32 -2.00 7.74 5.54
C GLY A 32 -3.47 7.48 5.88
N LEU A 33 -4.40 8.28 5.35
CA LEU A 33 -5.85 8.09 5.54
C LEU A 33 -6.36 6.81 4.88
N GLU A 34 -5.87 6.50 3.69
CA GLU A 34 -6.20 5.27 2.98
C GLU A 34 -5.79 4.03 3.78
N TRP A 35 -4.53 3.99 4.21
CA TRP A 35 -4.00 2.85 4.95
C TRP A 35 -4.62 2.70 6.33
N PHE A 36 -5.01 3.81 6.99
CA PHE A 36 -5.74 3.77 8.25
C PHE A 36 -7.01 2.92 8.16
N ASP A 37 -7.83 3.11 7.12
CA ASP A 37 -9.07 2.33 6.93
C ASP A 37 -8.80 0.83 6.78
N PHE A 38 -7.77 0.44 5.99
CA PHE A 38 -7.39 -0.97 5.84
C PHE A 38 -6.94 -1.61 7.14
N ILE A 39 -6.16 -0.89 7.95
CA ILE A 39 -5.66 -1.37 9.25
C ILE A 39 -6.81 -1.56 10.23
N VAL A 40 -7.73 -0.60 10.30
CA VAL A 40 -8.89 -0.66 11.17
C VAL A 40 -9.83 -1.82 10.79
N ILE A 41 -10.07 -2.05 9.50
CA ILE A 41 -10.87 -3.19 9.05
C ILE A 41 -10.19 -4.50 9.45
N GLY A 42 -8.88 -4.65 9.23
CA GLY A 42 -8.11 -5.81 9.66
C GLY A 42 -8.21 -6.06 11.17
N ALA A 43 -8.05 -5.00 11.96
CA ALA A 43 -8.13 -5.06 13.44
C ALA A 43 -9.50 -5.53 13.94
N PHE A 44 -10.58 -5.07 13.32
CA PHE A 44 -11.95 -5.34 13.75
C PHE A 44 -12.73 -6.32 12.86
N LEU A 45 -12.03 -7.07 12.02
CA LEU A 45 -12.61 -8.00 11.04
C LEU A 45 -13.61 -8.97 11.69
N ARG A 46 -13.29 -9.50 12.87
CA ARG A 46 -14.15 -10.43 13.61
C ARG A 46 -15.47 -9.77 14.04
N TYR A 47 -15.44 -8.51 14.47
CA TYR A 47 -16.65 -7.76 14.86
C TYR A 47 -17.51 -7.44 13.64
N ILE A 48 -16.88 -7.07 12.53
CA ILE A 48 -17.53 -6.84 11.23
C ILE A 48 -18.21 -8.13 10.73
N ALA A 49 -17.53 -9.29 10.90
CA ALA A 49 -18.07 -10.58 10.51
C ALA A 49 -19.38 -10.91 11.24
N VAL A 50 -19.41 -10.71 12.55
CA VAL A 50 -20.63 -10.94 13.37
C VAL A 50 -21.74 -9.92 13.01
N ALA A 51 -21.36 -8.66 12.79
CA ALA A 51 -22.32 -7.58 12.54
C ALA A 51 -23.00 -7.68 11.16
N TYR A 52 -22.24 -8.04 10.11
CA TYR A 52 -22.74 -7.95 8.72
C TYR A 52 -22.87 -9.29 8.01
N PHE A 53 -22.13 -10.32 8.42
CA PHE A 53 -22.08 -11.62 7.76
C PHE A 53 -22.38 -12.81 8.70
N PRO A 54 -23.44 -12.76 9.52
CA PRO A 54 -23.73 -13.88 10.41
C PRO A 54 -23.92 -15.16 9.59
N ALA A 55 -23.39 -16.28 10.07
CA ALA A 55 -23.51 -17.59 9.46
C ALA A 55 -23.61 -18.68 10.53
N GLY A 56 -23.95 -19.91 10.14
CA GLY A 56 -24.07 -21.04 11.06
C GLY A 56 -22.78 -21.43 11.79
N SER A 57 -21.60 -20.96 11.32
CA SER A 57 -20.33 -21.08 12.03
C SER A 57 -19.51 -19.78 11.97
N PRO A 58 -18.71 -19.48 13.02
CA PRO A 58 -17.83 -18.33 13.04
C PRO A 58 -16.81 -18.30 11.88
N ALA A 59 -16.28 -19.46 11.49
CA ALA A 59 -15.34 -19.59 10.38
C ALA A 59 -15.97 -19.15 9.05
N VAL A 60 -17.19 -19.56 8.75
CA VAL A 60 -17.90 -19.13 7.54
C VAL A 60 -18.19 -17.64 7.55
N SER A 61 -18.54 -17.04 8.70
CA SER A 61 -18.72 -15.59 8.84
C SER A 61 -17.45 -14.83 8.53
N VAL A 62 -16.31 -15.28 9.05
CA VAL A 62 -14.99 -14.69 8.80
C VAL A 62 -14.60 -14.80 7.32
N LEU A 63 -14.78 -15.98 6.69
CA LEU A 63 -14.49 -16.17 5.27
C LEU A 63 -15.34 -15.28 4.37
N LYS A 64 -16.65 -15.13 4.65
CA LYS A 64 -17.53 -14.20 3.92
C LYS A 64 -17.03 -12.75 4.05
N THR A 65 -16.60 -12.34 5.25
CA THR A 65 -16.10 -10.99 5.50
C THR A 65 -14.77 -10.75 4.79
N LEU A 66 -13.86 -11.73 4.79
CA LEU A 66 -12.60 -11.66 4.04
C LEU A 66 -12.84 -11.61 2.53
N GLY A 67 -13.84 -12.36 2.03
CA GLY A 67 -14.26 -12.27 0.63
C GLY A 67 -14.77 -10.88 0.27
N ALA A 68 -15.64 -10.30 1.10
CA ALA A 68 -16.15 -8.94 0.92
C ALA A 68 -15.03 -7.88 1.02
N PHE A 69 -14.08 -8.06 1.94
CA PHE A 69 -12.88 -7.23 2.03
C PHE A 69 -12.03 -7.31 0.76
N ALA A 70 -11.84 -8.51 0.21
CA ALA A 70 -11.07 -8.75 -1.01
C ALA A 70 -11.68 -8.09 -2.25
N VAL A 71 -13.01 -7.89 -2.30
CA VAL A 71 -13.68 -7.17 -3.41
C VAL A 71 -13.08 -5.79 -3.61
N GLY A 72 -12.78 -5.06 -2.51
CA GLY A 72 -12.13 -3.76 -2.59
C GLY A 72 -10.78 -3.81 -3.34
N PHE A 73 -10.01 -4.89 -3.19
CA PHE A 73 -8.74 -5.08 -3.90
C PHE A 73 -8.93 -5.50 -5.36
N LEU A 74 -9.91 -6.35 -5.64
CA LEU A 74 -10.23 -6.78 -7.01
C LEU A 74 -10.67 -5.60 -7.90
N VAL A 75 -11.28 -4.58 -7.30
CA VAL A 75 -11.74 -3.38 -8.01
C VAL A 75 -10.61 -2.36 -8.25
N ARG A 76 -9.50 -2.40 -7.50
CA ARG A 76 -8.38 -1.43 -7.62
C ARG A 76 -7.82 -1.28 -9.03
N PRO A 77 -7.51 -2.35 -9.79
CA PRO A 77 -7.01 -2.19 -11.16
C PRO A 77 -7.98 -1.42 -12.06
N PHE A 78 -9.29 -1.63 -11.91
CA PHE A 78 -10.33 -0.90 -12.65
C PHE A 78 -10.39 0.57 -12.21
N GLY A 79 -10.30 0.83 -10.90
CA GLY A 79 -10.19 2.18 -10.35
C GLY A 79 -8.98 2.93 -10.92
N GLY A 80 -7.82 2.28 -10.99
CA GLY A 80 -6.61 2.85 -11.58
C GLY A 80 -6.77 3.25 -13.05
N ILE A 81 -7.45 2.44 -13.84
CA ILE A 81 -7.72 2.73 -15.27
C ILE A 81 -8.77 3.86 -15.41
N LEU A 82 -9.92 3.74 -14.74
CA LEU A 82 -11.03 4.69 -14.87
C LEU A 82 -10.68 6.08 -14.34
N LEU A 83 -10.15 6.13 -13.11
CA LEU A 83 -9.87 7.39 -12.43
C LEU A 83 -8.51 7.96 -12.85
N GLY A 84 -7.56 7.14 -13.31
CA GLY A 84 -6.37 7.60 -14.02
C GLY A 84 -6.73 8.33 -15.32
N TYR A 85 -7.63 7.76 -16.11
CA TYR A 85 -8.12 8.41 -17.33
C TYR A 85 -8.89 9.73 -17.04
N TYR A 86 -9.70 9.74 -15.98
CA TYR A 86 -10.38 10.93 -15.52
C TYR A 86 -9.37 12.01 -15.08
N ALA A 87 -8.32 11.63 -14.33
CA ALA A 87 -7.27 12.52 -13.89
C ALA A 87 -6.48 13.17 -15.05
N ASP A 88 -6.23 12.41 -16.12
CA ASP A 88 -5.51 12.91 -17.29
C ASP A 88 -6.35 13.92 -18.09
N ARG A 89 -7.70 13.85 -18.02
CA ARG A 89 -8.61 14.78 -18.70
C ARG A 89 -8.98 16.03 -17.89
N VAL A 90 -9.32 15.84 -16.60
CA VAL A 90 -9.89 16.89 -15.75
C VAL A 90 -8.81 17.54 -14.87
N GLY A 91 -7.62 16.93 -14.81
CA GLY A 91 -6.50 17.34 -13.96
C GLY A 91 -6.40 16.49 -12.68
N ARG A 92 -5.15 16.24 -12.26
CA ARG A 92 -4.83 15.38 -11.11
C ARG A 92 -5.44 15.90 -9.81
N ARG A 93 -5.46 17.22 -9.62
CA ARG A 93 -6.05 17.87 -8.45
C ARG A 93 -7.52 17.51 -8.26
N THR A 94 -8.33 17.67 -9.32
CA THR A 94 -9.78 17.36 -9.29
C THR A 94 -10.03 15.88 -9.10
N ALA A 95 -9.23 15.03 -9.75
CA ALA A 95 -9.30 13.59 -9.58
C ALA A 95 -8.98 13.18 -8.14
N LEU A 96 -7.91 13.69 -7.54
CA LEU A 96 -7.54 13.42 -6.16
C LEU A 96 -8.62 13.86 -5.16
N ALA A 97 -9.33 14.97 -5.42
CA ALA A 97 -10.45 15.41 -4.61
C ALA A 97 -11.63 14.40 -4.66
N LEU A 98 -11.94 13.88 -5.85
CA LEU A 98 -12.96 12.83 -6.03
C LEU A 98 -12.55 11.55 -5.30
N LEU A 99 -11.29 11.12 -5.42
CA LEU A 99 -10.76 9.92 -4.78
C LEU A 99 -10.94 9.97 -3.26
N ILE A 100 -10.52 11.06 -2.61
CA ILE A 100 -10.70 11.22 -1.16
C ILE A 100 -12.18 11.20 -0.76
N THR A 101 -13.05 11.82 -1.57
CA THR A 101 -14.49 11.83 -1.28
C THR A 101 -15.07 10.41 -1.36
N LEU A 102 -14.69 9.61 -2.37
CA LEU A 102 -15.12 8.21 -2.50
C LEU A 102 -14.61 7.36 -1.32
N MET A 103 -13.34 7.57 -0.91
CA MET A 103 -12.76 6.87 0.22
C MET A 103 -13.50 7.21 1.53
N ALA A 104 -13.68 8.49 1.82
CA ALA A 104 -14.38 8.95 3.01
C ALA A 104 -15.83 8.46 3.06
N ALA A 105 -16.54 8.49 1.93
CA ALA A 105 -17.90 7.98 1.83
C ALA A 105 -17.95 6.46 2.12
N GLY A 106 -17.04 5.68 1.55
CA GLY A 106 -16.94 4.24 1.82
C GLY A 106 -16.65 3.95 3.29
N THR A 107 -15.70 4.68 3.90
CA THR A 107 -15.37 4.53 5.32
C THR A 107 -16.55 4.87 6.23
N LEU A 108 -17.27 5.96 5.94
CA LEU A 108 -18.49 6.31 6.67
C LEU A 108 -19.55 5.20 6.57
N LEU A 109 -19.82 4.69 5.36
CA LEU A 109 -20.79 3.61 5.15
C LEU A 109 -20.47 2.39 6.01
N VAL A 110 -19.20 1.99 6.10
CA VAL A 110 -18.79 0.88 7.00
C VAL A 110 -19.13 1.21 8.46
N GLY A 111 -18.90 2.45 8.92
CA GLY A 111 -19.13 2.85 10.31
C GLY A 111 -20.61 2.96 10.71
N ILE A 112 -21.48 3.46 9.82
CA ILE A 112 -22.89 3.77 10.15
C ILE A 112 -23.90 2.72 9.73
N THR A 113 -23.51 1.76 8.87
CA THR A 113 -24.45 0.72 8.39
C THR A 113 -25.02 -0.08 9.57
N PRO A 114 -26.36 -0.24 9.65
CA PRO A 114 -26.97 -1.09 10.66
C PRO A 114 -26.56 -2.57 10.48
N THR A 115 -26.70 -3.36 11.54
CA THR A 115 -26.33 -4.78 11.53
C THR A 115 -27.27 -5.63 10.68
N TYR A 116 -26.82 -6.84 10.33
CA TYR A 116 -27.67 -7.84 9.64
C TYR A 116 -28.98 -8.14 10.41
N ALA A 117 -28.93 -8.15 11.73
CA ALA A 117 -30.11 -8.36 12.57
C ALA A 117 -31.15 -7.25 12.41
N GLN A 118 -30.78 -6.03 12.03
CA GLN A 118 -31.64 -4.87 11.86
C GLN A 118 -32.18 -4.72 10.45
N ILE A 119 -31.31 -4.91 9.42
CA ILE A 119 -31.69 -4.64 8.01
C ILE A 119 -31.45 -5.84 7.07
N GLY A 120 -31.16 -7.02 7.61
CA GLY A 120 -30.99 -8.26 6.83
C GLY A 120 -29.90 -8.16 5.80
N ILE A 121 -30.15 -8.69 4.61
CA ILE A 121 -29.19 -8.78 3.50
C ILE A 121 -28.68 -7.41 3.00
N ALA A 122 -29.38 -6.32 3.30
CA ALA A 122 -28.92 -4.99 2.94
C ALA A 122 -27.59 -4.63 3.63
N ALA A 123 -27.33 -5.12 4.85
CA ALA A 123 -26.10 -4.85 5.58
C ALA A 123 -24.83 -5.32 4.82
N PRO A 124 -24.69 -6.59 4.42
CA PRO A 124 -23.54 -7.04 3.63
C PRO A 124 -23.47 -6.38 2.24
N ILE A 125 -24.61 -6.08 1.59
CA ILE A 125 -24.61 -5.38 0.31
C ILE A 125 -24.01 -3.98 0.45
N ILE A 126 -24.41 -3.21 1.47
CA ILE A 126 -23.87 -1.87 1.73
C ILE A 126 -22.37 -1.96 2.08
N PHE A 127 -21.96 -2.95 2.87
CA PHE A 127 -20.55 -3.17 3.16
C PHE A 127 -19.73 -3.43 1.88
N VAL A 128 -20.19 -4.35 1.01
CA VAL A 128 -19.52 -4.64 -0.26
C VAL A 128 -19.47 -3.39 -1.16
N PHE A 129 -20.58 -2.64 -1.23
CA PHE A 129 -20.61 -1.37 -1.98
C PHE A 129 -19.59 -0.35 -1.43
N ALA A 130 -19.50 -0.22 -0.11
CA ALA A 130 -18.47 0.61 0.52
C ALA A 130 -17.05 0.16 0.11
N ARG A 131 -16.77 -1.16 0.08
CA ARG A 131 -15.51 -1.72 -0.36
C ARG A 131 -15.22 -1.44 -1.85
N VAL A 132 -16.25 -1.44 -2.70
CA VAL A 132 -16.12 -1.04 -4.12
C VAL A 132 -15.72 0.44 -4.25
N LEU A 133 -16.39 1.35 -3.52
CA LEU A 133 -16.06 2.78 -3.52
C LEU A 133 -14.60 3.02 -3.08
N GLN A 134 -14.19 2.38 -2.01
CA GLN A 134 -12.83 2.46 -1.48
C GLN A 134 -11.81 1.87 -2.46
N GLY A 135 -12.08 0.72 -3.05
CA GLY A 135 -11.20 0.07 -4.03
C GLY A 135 -11.02 0.89 -5.30
N LEU A 136 -12.07 1.52 -5.82
CA LEU A 136 -11.98 2.45 -6.94
C LEU A 136 -11.07 3.64 -6.60
N SER A 137 -11.24 4.21 -5.41
CA SER A 137 -10.44 5.36 -4.94
C SER A 137 -8.94 5.07 -4.95
N VAL A 138 -8.55 3.96 -4.34
CA VAL A 138 -7.15 3.61 -4.06
C VAL A 138 -6.35 3.27 -5.31
N GLY A 139 -7.01 2.77 -6.36
CA GLY A 139 -6.33 2.22 -7.55
C GLY A 139 -5.33 3.17 -8.23
N GLY A 140 -5.54 4.49 -8.18
CA GLY A 140 -4.66 5.49 -8.83
C GLY A 140 -3.76 6.27 -7.86
N GLU A 141 -3.98 6.17 -6.56
CA GLU A 141 -3.38 7.06 -5.58
C GLU A 141 -1.90 6.78 -5.34
N PHE A 142 -1.54 5.52 -5.00
CA PHE A 142 -0.15 5.12 -4.75
C PHE A 142 0.81 5.53 -5.88
N ALA A 143 0.42 5.23 -7.12
CA ALA A 143 1.27 5.49 -8.27
C ALA A 143 1.50 6.99 -8.50
N SER A 144 0.46 7.80 -8.27
CA SER A 144 0.55 9.25 -8.38
C SER A 144 1.41 9.86 -7.27
N ALA A 145 1.24 9.41 -6.02
CA ALA A 145 2.03 9.85 -4.87
C ALA A 145 3.49 9.45 -5.01
N ALA A 146 3.78 8.18 -5.31
CA ALA A 146 5.14 7.67 -5.51
C ALA A 146 5.86 8.40 -6.66
N SER A 147 5.19 8.60 -7.81
CA SER A 147 5.76 9.35 -8.93
C SER A 147 6.06 10.79 -8.55
N MET A 148 5.10 11.46 -7.87
CA MET A 148 5.27 12.84 -7.44
C MET A 148 6.46 12.98 -6.49
N LEU A 149 6.57 12.17 -5.46
CA LEU A 149 7.67 12.23 -4.49
C LEU A 149 9.05 12.04 -5.15
N VAL A 150 9.15 11.10 -6.10
CA VAL A 150 10.40 10.82 -6.82
C VAL A 150 10.73 11.93 -7.83
N GLU A 151 9.73 12.56 -8.45
CA GLU A 151 9.89 13.69 -9.40
C GLU A 151 10.28 15.00 -8.70
N TYR A 152 9.91 15.18 -7.43
CA TYR A 152 10.36 16.29 -6.61
C TYR A 152 11.72 16.03 -5.94
N ALA A 153 12.27 14.80 -6.02
CA ALA A 153 13.51 14.45 -5.35
C ALA A 153 14.74 15.08 -6.02
N PRO A 154 15.69 15.63 -5.24
CA PRO A 154 17.01 16.02 -5.74
C PRO A 154 17.74 14.82 -6.36
N ARG A 155 18.73 15.11 -7.23
CA ARG A 155 19.57 14.07 -7.83
C ARG A 155 20.20 13.17 -6.75
N GLY A 156 20.10 11.85 -6.95
CA GLY A 156 20.67 10.85 -6.04
C GLY A 156 19.90 10.61 -4.75
N GLN A 157 18.68 11.19 -4.57
CA GLN A 157 17.85 11.03 -3.38
C GLN A 157 16.43 10.48 -3.69
N ARG A 158 16.27 9.83 -4.83
CA ARG A 158 14.95 9.34 -5.30
C ARG A 158 14.34 8.29 -4.37
N ASN A 159 15.15 7.37 -3.85
CA ASN A 159 14.67 6.35 -2.91
C ASN A 159 14.36 6.96 -1.55
N PHE A 160 15.15 7.91 -1.07
CA PHE A 160 14.90 8.62 0.18
C PHE A 160 13.58 9.39 0.14
N TYR A 161 13.35 10.21 -0.89
CA TYR A 161 12.09 10.95 -1.02
C TYR A 161 10.90 10.03 -1.29
N GLY A 162 11.06 9.02 -2.13
CA GLY A 162 10.03 8.00 -2.38
C GLY A 162 9.63 7.23 -1.11
N SER A 163 10.58 6.98 -0.20
CA SER A 163 10.32 6.23 1.03
C SER A 163 9.35 6.92 2.00
N PHE A 164 9.12 8.22 1.87
CA PHE A 164 8.10 8.92 2.67
C PHE A 164 6.67 8.43 2.36
N GLU A 165 6.43 7.91 1.17
CA GLU A 165 5.17 7.24 0.84
C GLU A 165 5.00 5.98 1.71
N MET A 166 6.04 5.13 1.82
CA MET A 166 6.03 3.98 2.72
C MET A 166 5.94 4.40 4.21
N ALA A 167 6.65 5.45 4.61
CA ALA A 167 6.60 5.97 5.98
C ALA A 167 5.20 6.44 6.38
N SER A 168 4.41 6.95 5.44
CA SER A 168 3.01 7.31 5.69
C SER A 168 2.12 6.11 6.00
N GLN A 169 2.39 4.96 5.38
CA GLN A 169 1.75 3.69 5.75
C GLN A 169 2.13 3.26 7.18
N GLY A 170 3.40 3.45 7.57
CA GLY A 170 3.86 3.23 8.94
C GLY A 170 3.15 4.12 9.95
N PHE A 171 2.92 5.40 9.60
CA PHE A 171 2.14 6.33 10.43
C PHE A 171 0.68 5.87 10.57
N ALA A 172 0.05 5.46 9.49
CA ALA A 172 -1.30 4.90 9.51
C ALA A 172 -1.39 3.64 10.36
N LEU A 173 -0.39 2.74 10.25
CA LEU A 173 -0.28 1.53 11.06
C LEU A 173 -0.18 1.87 12.55
N LEU A 174 0.66 2.83 12.93
CA LEU A 174 0.81 3.29 14.31
C LEU A 174 -0.52 3.84 14.84
N VAL A 175 -1.10 4.82 14.16
CA VAL A 175 -2.31 5.52 14.65
C VAL A 175 -3.51 4.57 14.65
N GLY A 176 -3.73 3.80 13.58
CA GLY A 176 -4.83 2.85 13.46
C GLY A 176 -4.75 1.74 14.51
N SER A 177 -3.55 1.18 14.71
CA SER A 177 -3.34 0.10 15.68
C SER A 177 -3.40 0.58 17.12
N LEU A 178 -2.85 1.77 17.45
CA LEU A 178 -2.99 2.38 18.77
C LEU A 178 -4.46 2.65 19.09
N PHE A 179 -5.19 3.22 18.14
CA PHE A 179 -6.60 3.49 18.34
C PHE A 179 -7.39 2.20 18.60
N ALA A 180 -7.17 1.18 17.77
CA ALA A 180 -7.76 -0.14 17.96
C ALA A 180 -7.31 -0.80 19.27
N PHE A 181 -6.04 -0.65 19.66
CA PHE A 181 -5.50 -1.16 20.93
C PHE A 181 -6.23 -0.56 22.14
N PHE A 182 -6.37 0.77 22.20
CA PHE A 182 -7.07 1.42 23.29
C PHE A 182 -8.52 0.97 23.39
N LEU A 183 -9.22 0.88 22.28
CA LEU A 183 -10.59 0.37 22.24
C LEU A 183 -10.66 -1.09 22.72
N ALA A 184 -9.80 -1.97 22.20
CA ALA A 184 -9.78 -3.38 22.56
C ALA A 184 -9.36 -3.64 24.02
N ARG A 185 -8.55 -2.74 24.61
CA ARG A 185 -8.03 -2.90 25.97
C ARG A 185 -8.95 -2.35 27.06
N TYR A 186 -9.66 -1.28 26.77
CA TYR A 186 -10.39 -0.50 27.77
C TYR A 186 -11.90 -0.55 27.61
N LEU A 187 -12.45 -0.85 26.43
CA LEU A 187 -13.90 -1.01 26.29
C LEU A 187 -14.36 -2.39 26.80
N PRO A 188 -15.49 -2.45 27.52
CA PRO A 188 -16.14 -3.71 27.83
C PRO A 188 -16.49 -4.50 26.55
N ALA A 189 -16.44 -5.83 26.62
CA ALA A 189 -16.65 -6.70 25.47
C ALA A 189 -17.98 -6.44 24.75
N HIS A 190 -19.08 -6.18 25.53
CA HIS A 190 -20.38 -5.87 24.95
C HIS A 190 -20.38 -4.54 24.19
N ALA A 191 -19.81 -3.48 24.76
CA ALA A 191 -19.71 -2.19 24.09
C ALA A 191 -18.86 -2.26 22.81
N MET A 192 -17.76 -3.05 22.83
CA MET A 192 -16.97 -3.31 21.64
C MET A 192 -17.77 -4.02 20.54
N GLN A 193 -18.63 -5.00 20.89
CA GLN A 193 -19.48 -5.72 19.94
C GLN A 193 -20.59 -4.84 19.35
N GLU A 194 -21.18 -3.95 20.15
CA GLU A 194 -22.31 -3.13 19.72
C GLU A 194 -21.88 -1.93 18.87
N TRP A 195 -20.94 -1.14 19.35
CA TRP A 195 -20.57 0.13 18.72
C TRP A 195 -19.06 0.45 18.67
N GLY A 196 -18.26 -0.09 19.60
CA GLY A 196 -16.86 0.32 19.78
C GLY A 196 -16.03 0.15 18.50
N TRP A 197 -16.21 -0.92 17.76
CA TRP A 197 -15.51 -1.17 16.49
C TRP A 197 -15.89 -0.18 15.37
N ARG A 198 -17.00 0.56 15.49
CA ARG A 198 -17.45 1.55 14.50
C ARG A 198 -16.73 2.90 14.64
N VAL A 199 -16.26 3.22 15.85
CA VAL A 199 -15.70 4.53 16.19
C VAL A 199 -14.52 4.91 15.28
N PRO A 200 -13.55 4.04 14.96
CA PRO A 200 -12.45 4.37 14.07
C PRO A 200 -12.89 4.76 12.67
N PHE A 201 -13.96 4.15 12.14
CA PHE A 201 -14.50 4.50 10.81
C PHE A 201 -15.15 5.89 10.80
N ILE A 202 -15.85 6.25 11.87
CA ILE A 202 -16.44 7.59 12.03
C ILE A 202 -15.32 8.63 12.13
N VAL A 203 -14.28 8.37 12.91
CA VAL A 203 -13.10 9.25 13.01
C VAL A 203 -12.39 9.36 11.67
N GLY A 204 -12.18 8.26 10.95
CA GLY A 204 -11.60 8.24 9.60
C GLY A 204 -12.39 9.13 8.62
N PHE A 205 -13.71 9.09 8.67
CA PHE A 205 -14.55 10.00 7.88
C PHE A 205 -14.34 11.47 8.25
N ILE A 206 -14.27 11.82 9.54
CA ILE A 206 -14.05 13.21 10.00
C ILE A 206 -12.70 13.76 9.51
N ILE A 207 -11.69 12.93 9.37
CA ILE A 207 -10.38 13.31 8.85
C ILE A 207 -10.40 13.51 7.32
N GLY A 208 -11.32 12.88 6.60
CA GLY A 208 -11.47 12.97 5.13
C GLY A 208 -11.47 14.42 4.59
N PRO A 209 -12.32 15.34 5.10
CA PRO A 209 -12.32 16.74 4.71
C PRO A 209 -10.97 17.46 4.88
N VAL A 210 -10.18 17.10 5.89
CA VAL A 210 -8.84 17.65 6.10
C VAL A 210 -7.90 17.22 4.96
N GLY A 211 -7.94 15.96 4.59
CA GLY A 211 -7.20 15.42 3.44
C GLY A 211 -7.61 16.10 2.12
N TYR A 212 -8.91 16.31 1.92
CA TYR A 212 -9.45 17.06 0.77
C TYR A 212 -8.89 18.48 0.71
N TYR A 213 -8.96 19.22 1.81
CA TYR A 213 -8.47 20.60 1.90
C TYR A 213 -6.98 20.70 1.57
N ILE A 214 -6.16 19.82 2.14
CA ILE A 214 -4.71 19.83 1.95
C ILE A 214 -4.37 19.55 0.48
N ARG A 215 -5.00 18.53 -0.14
CA ARG A 215 -4.76 18.19 -1.56
C ARG A 215 -5.23 19.27 -2.53
N HIS A 216 -6.28 19.98 -2.17
CA HIS A 216 -6.78 21.09 -2.99
C HIS A 216 -5.78 22.26 -3.11
N HIS A 217 -4.82 22.38 -2.19
CA HIS A 217 -3.84 23.48 -2.14
C HIS A 217 -2.43 23.06 -2.64
N VAL A 218 -2.25 21.83 -3.12
CA VAL A 218 -0.96 21.38 -3.67
C VAL A 218 -0.86 21.69 -5.15
N ALA A 219 0.31 22.14 -5.59
CA ALA A 219 0.60 22.39 -7.00
C ALA A 219 0.81 21.07 -7.77
N GLU A 220 0.53 21.08 -9.08
CA GLU A 220 0.80 19.95 -9.98
C GLU A 220 2.32 19.73 -10.14
N SER A 221 2.75 18.46 -10.37
CA SER A 221 4.16 18.08 -10.57
C SER A 221 4.83 18.90 -11.69
N PRO A 222 6.05 19.44 -11.47
CA PRO A 222 6.78 20.19 -12.49
C PRO A 222 7.02 19.38 -13.76
N VAL A 223 7.38 18.12 -13.62
CA VAL A 223 7.60 17.20 -14.74
C VAL A 223 6.34 17.00 -15.56
N LEU A 224 5.20 16.83 -14.87
CA LEU A 224 3.91 16.68 -15.57
C LEU A 224 3.49 17.97 -16.28
N ARG A 225 3.67 19.14 -15.66
CA ARG A 225 3.39 20.44 -16.30
C ARG A 225 4.20 20.60 -17.59
N GLN A 226 5.46 20.21 -17.59
CA GLN A 226 6.31 20.28 -18.79
C GLN A 226 5.83 19.30 -19.87
N LEU A 227 5.51 18.04 -19.51
CA LEU A 227 4.96 17.06 -20.45
C LEU A 227 3.64 17.53 -21.07
N GLN A 228 2.77 18.19 -20.28
CA GLN A 228 1.52 18.78 -20.76
C GLN A 228 1.80 19.97 -21.72
N ALA A 229 2.71 20.87 -21.36
CA ALA A 229 3.09 22.02 -22.17
C ALA A 229 3.74 21.60 -23.51
N GLN A 230 4.48 20.53 -23.54
CA GLN A 230 5.14 19.99 -24.73
C GLN A 230 4.23 19.06 -25.55
N HIS A 231 2.95 18.85 -25.16
CA HIS A 231 2.06 17.83 -25.72
C HIS A 231 2.69 16.43 -25.80
N ALA A 232 3.66 16.17 -24.91
CA ALA A 232 4.46 14.93 -24.85
C ALA A 232 3.79 13.80 -24.04
N LEU A 233 2.57 14.02 -23.55
CA LEU A 233 1.78 12.96 -22.94
C LEU A 233 1.48 11.88 -23.99
N MET A 234 1.63 10.62 -23.57
CA MET A 234 1.38 9.50 -24.48
C MET A 234 -0.09 9.47 -24.91
N ARG A 235 -0.33 9.40 -26.22
CA ARG A 235 -1.68 9.28 -26.78
C ARG A 235 -2.31 7.95 -26.37
N ARG A 236 -3.63 7.95 -26.15
CA ARG A 236 -4.39 6.78 -25.66
C ARG A 236 -4.23 5.53 -26.52
N ASP A 237 -4.13 5.68 -27.83
CA ASP A 237 -3.94 4.61 -28.79
C ASP A 237 -2.59 3.90 -28.66
N ARG A 238 -1.57 4.52 -28.07
CA ARG A 238 -0.23 3.97 -27.85
C ARG A 238 -0.02 3.33 -26.48
N PHE A 239 -0.94 3.53 -25.53
CA PHE A 239 -0.81 3.02 -24.16
C PHE A 239 -0.73 1.49 -24.10
N LEU A 240 -1.75 0.82 -24.60
CA LEU A 240 -1.81 -0.64 -24.55
C LEU A 240 -0.66 -1.31 -25.32
N PRO A 241 -0.34 -0.89 -26.57
CA PRO A 241 0.83 -1.39 -27.29
C PRO A 241 2.14 -1.21 -26.52
N TYR A 242 2.34 -0.05 -25.84
CA TYR A 242 3.54 0.18 -25.05
C TYR A 242 3.72 -0.88 -23.96
N PHE A 243 2.68 -1.15 -23.16
CA PHE A 243 2.77 -2.12 -22.06
C PHE A 243 2.86 -3.57 -22.57
N LEU A 244 2.21 -3.91 -23.66
CA LEU A 244 2.34 -5.23 -24.30
C LEU A 244 3.75 -5.50 -24.81
N ASN A 245 4.46 -4.47 -25.27
CA ASN A 245 5.85 -4.56 -25.74
C ASN A 245 6.87 -4.49 -24.57
N ASN A 246 6.47 -3.94 -23.40
CA ASN A 246 7.33 -3.78 -22.23
C ASN A 246 6.90 -4.64 -21.03
N LYS A 247 6.46 -5.88 -21.29
CA LYS A 247 5.99 -6.82 -20.26
C LYS A 247 7.03 -7.05 -19.15
N ALA A 248 8.32 -7.03 -19.49
CA ALA A 248 9.40 -7.20 -18.52
C ALA A 248 9.39 -6.11 -17.43
N ALA A 249 9.08 -4.86 -17.77
CA ALA A 249 8.98 -3.78 -16.80
C ALA A 249 7.79 -3.99 -15.84
N LEU A 250 6.62 -4.40 -16.37
CA LEU A 250 5.45 -4.71 -15.54
C LEU A 250 5.70 -5.89 -14.61
N LEU A 251 6.22 -7.00 -15.13
CA LEU A 251 6.51 -8.20 -14.33
C LEU A 251 7.59 -7.93 -13.28
N CYS A 252 8.63 -7.16 -13.63
CA CYS A 252 9.65 -6.72 -12.67
C CYS A 252 9.02 -5.86 -11.56
N GLY A 253 8.15 -4.92 -11.92
CA GLY A 253 7.42 -4.08 -10.97
C GLY A 253 6.50 -4.89 -10.04
N MET A 254 5.77 -5.87 -10.58
CA MET A 254 5.00 -6.82 -9.75
C MET A 254 5.92 -7.58 -8.79
N GLY A 255 7.04 -8.12 -9.29
CA GLY A 255 8.01 -8.86 -8.48
C GLY A 255 8.58 -8.03 -7.32
N VAL A 256 8.82 -6.75 -7.52
CA VAL A 256 9.26 -5.84 -6.44
C VAL A 256 8.24 -5.78 -5.31
N ILE A 257 6.94 -5.80 -5.62
CA ILE A 257 5.86 -5.57 -4.64
C ILE A 257 5.39 -6.86 -3.95
N ILE A 258 5.41 -8.01 -4.63
CA ILE A 258 4.77 -9.25 -4.19
C ILE A 258 5.15 -9.64 -2.76
N VAL A 259 6.44 -9.77 -2.45
CA VAL A 259 6.88 -10.21 -1.12
C VAL A 259 6.53 -9.18 -0.05
N GLY A 260 6.74 -7.89 -0.31
CA GLY A 260 6.39 -6.82 0.63
C GLY A 260 4.89 -6.77 0.92
N ALA A 261 4.05 -6.95 -0.10
CA ALA A 261 2.60 -7.01 0.07
C ALA A 261 2.18 -8.21 0.91
N ALA A 262 2.69 -9.42 0.63
CA ALA A 262 2.39 -10.63 1.40
C ALA A 262 2.79 -10.47 2.88
N VAL A 263 3.98 -9.94 3.15
CA VAL A 263 4.48 -9.73 4.52
C VAL A 263 3.63 -8.67 5.23
N ASN A 264 3.38 -7.53 4.59
CA ASN A 264 2.59 -6.45 5.18
C ASN A 264 1.18 -6.91 5.56
N PHE A 265 0.48 -7.57 4.62
CA PHE A 265 -0.91 -7.98 4.87
C PHE A 265 -1.01 -9.12 5.89
N LEU A 266 -0.09 -10.08 5.90
CA LEU A 266 -0.16 -11.20 6.84
C LEU A 266 0.29 -10.79 8.25
N TRP A 267 1.34 -9.98 8.41
CA TRP A 267 1.80 -9.57 9.74
C TRP A 267 1.03 -8.40 10.35
N HIS A 268 0.44 -7.49 9.55
CA HIS A 268 -0.26 -6.33 10.10
C HIS A 268 -1.79 -6.43 10.01
N ASN A 269 -2.34 -6.90 8.89
CA ASN A 269 -3.79 -6.97 8.71
C ASN A 269 -4.40 -8.30 9.14
N TYR A 270 -3.73 -9.42 8.88
CA TYR A 270 -4.21 -10.76 9.22
C TYR A 270 -3.84 -11.17 10.64
N MET A 271 -2.72 -10.71 11.18
CA MET A 271 -2.23 -11.09 12.50
C MET A 271 -3.25 -10.89 13.64
N PRO A 272 -4.04 -9.79 13.71
CA PRO A 272 -5.11 -9.66 14.70
C PRO A 272 -6.12 -10.80 14.68
N LEU A 273 -6.50 -11.28 13.49
CA LEU A 273 -7.37 -12.43 13.34
C LEU A 273 -6.67 -13.74 13.73
N TYR A 274 -5.46 -13.95 13.23
CA TYR A 274 -4.65 -15.15 13.49
C TYR A 274 -4.40 -15.37 14.99
N VAL A 275 -4.03 -14.29 15.69
CA VAL A 275 -3.75 -14.30 17.12
C VAL A 275 -4.97 -14.67 17.95
N THR A 276 -6.14 -14.15 17.60
CA THR A 276 -7.37 -14.40 18.34
C THR A 276 -8.01 -15.74 18.00
N HIS A 277 -7.84 -16.22 16.76
CA HIS A 277 -8.50 -17.43 16.28
C HIS A 277 -7.62 -18.68 16.45
N GLN A 278 -6.33 -18.59 16.09
CA GLN A 278 -5.42 -19.74 16.12
C GLN A 278 -4.60 -19.84 17.41
N LEU A 279 -4.09 -18.71 17.90
CA LEU A 279 -3.20 -18.69 19.06
C LEU A 279 -3.94 -18.49 20.40
N HIS A 280 -5.22 -18.15 20.35
CA HIS A 280 -6.06 -17.85 21.52
C HIS A 280 -5.47 -16.76 22.45
N LEU A 281 -4.66 -15.85 21.88
CA LEU A 281 -4.13 -14.69 22.59
C LEU A 281 -5.07 -13.48 22.44
N PRO A 282 -5.00 -12.50 23.36
CA PRO A 282 -5.86 -11.33 23.31
C PRO A 282 -5.52 -10.43 22.12
N LEU A 283 -6.56 -9.84 21.50
CA LEU A 283 -6.45 -8.95 20.34
C LEU A 283 -5.44 -7.80 20.56
N TYR A 284 -5.43 -7.19 21.75
CA TYR A 284 -4.55 -6.08 22.05
C TYR A 284 -3.06 -6.42 21.91
N ALA A 285 -2.66 -7.70 22.05
CA ALA A 285 -1.27 -8.13 21.89
C ALA A 285 -0.77 -7.91 20.45
N ALA A 286 -1.56 -8.32 19.44
CA ALA A 286 -1.22 -8.08 18.05
C ALA A 286 -1.23 -6.59 17.70
N LEU A 287 -2.19 -5.84 18.23
CA LEU A 287 -2.34 -4.40 17.97
C LEU A 287 -1.19 -3.59 18.58
N PHE A 288 -0.71 -3.98 19.77
CA PHE A 288 0.49 -3.38 20.37
C PHE A 288 1.72 -3.62 19.50
N GLY A 289 1.94 -4.86 19.05
CA GLY A 289 3.03 -5.18 18.13
C GLY A 289 2.95 -4.40 16.82
N ASN A 290 1.75 -4.27 16.24
CA ASN A 290 1.51 -3.44 15.06
C ASN A 290 1.84 -1.96 15.32
N SER A 291 1.52 -1.44 16.49
CA SER A 291 1.84 -0.04 16.83
C SER A 291 3.34 0.21 16.86
N VAL A 292 4.10 -0.69 17.47
CA VAL A 292 5.58 -0.59 17.49
C VAL A 292 6.15 -0.83 16.08
N SER A 293 5.58 -1.73 15.30
CA SER A 293 5.91 -1.92 13.88
C SER A 293 5.73 -0.63 13.07
N GLY A 294 4.67 0.13 13.36
CA GLY A 294 4.43 1.45 12.77
C GLY A 294 5.55 2.44 13.09
N VAL A 295 6.05 2.46 14.33
CA VAL A 295 7.20 3.30 14.71
C VAL A 295 8.45 2.89 13.94
N ILE A 296 8.74 1.59 13.85
CA ILE A 296 9.87 1.07 13.06
C ILE A 296 9.74 1.51 11.60
N ALA A 297 8.55 1.44 11.01
CA ALA A 297 8.29 1.81 9.63
C ALA A 297 8.49 3.31 9.38
N ILE A 298 7.98 4.19 10.27
CA ILE A 298 8.09 5.66 10.12
C ILE A 298 9.56 6.09 10.01
N PHE A 299 10.43 5.58 10.85
CA PHE A 299 11.83 5.94 10.87
C PHE A 299 12.68 5.05 9.95
N GLY A 300 12.37 3.79 9.87
CA GLY A 300 13.13 2.80 9.13
C GLY A 300 13.04 2.97 7.62
N TYR A 301 11.85 3.25 7.06
CA TYR A 301 11.72 3.42 5.61
C TYR A 301 12.59 4.56 5.07
N PRO A 302 12.62 5.78 5.64
CA PRO A 302 13.55 6.83 5.19
C PRO A 302 15.02 6.45 5.32
N LEU A 303 15.40 5.74 6.38
CA LEU A 303 16.77 5.25 6.57
C LEU A 303 17.16 4.24 5.47
N VAL A 304 16.26 3.31 5.17
CA VAL A 304 16.45 2.32 4.09
C VAL A 304 16.45 3.01 2.72
N GLY A 305 15.58 3.99 2.48
CA GLY A 305 15.59 4.80 1.27
C GLY A 305 16.93 5.50 1.05
N LYS A 306 17.48 6.10 2.10
CA LYS A 306 18.81 6.73 2.07
C LYS A 306 19.94 5.72 1.83
N LEU A 307 19.85 4.53 2.43
CA LEU A 307 20.80 3.44 2.18
C LEU A 307 20.70 2.95 0.73
N ALA A 308 19.48 2.80 0.21
CA ALA A 308 19.23 2.38 -1.16
C ALA A 308 19.76 3.38 -2.21
N ASP A 309 19.76 4.69 -1.91
CA ASP A 309 20.36 5.71 -2.76
C ASP A 309 21.89 5.55 -2.85
N ARG A 310 22.55 5.03 -1.80
CA ARG A 310 24.01 4.82 -1.76
C ARG A 310 24.45 3.49 -2.37
N VAL A 311 23.77 2.40 -1.98
CA VAL A 311 24.17 1.02 -2.32
C VAL A 311 23.50 0.53 -3.62
N GLY A 312 22.34 1.08 -3.94
CA GLY A 312 21.46 0.65 -5.02
C GLY A 312 20.27 -0.19 -4.50
N ALA A 313 19.06 0.24 -4.81
CA ALA A 313 17.84 -0.34 -4.27
C ALA A 313 17.68 -1.84 -4.57
N PHE A 314 17.95 -2.27 -5.82
CA PHE A 314 17.88 -3.69 -6.19
C PHE A 314 18.97 -4.54 -5.53
N ARG A 315 20.16 -3.97 -5.29
CA ARG A 315 21.25 -4.67 -4.57
C ARG A 315 20.89 -4.94 -3.11
N LEU A 316 20.09 -4.06 -2.50
CA LEU A 316 19.57 -4.25 -1.15
C LEU A 316 18.42 -5.25 -1.13
N PHE A 317 17.52 -5.18 -2.10
CA PHE A 317 16.31 -6.00 -2.17
C PHE A 317 16.60 -7.50 -2.21
N PHE A 318 17.51 -7.95 -3.08
CA PHE A 318 17.78 -9.37 -3.28
C PHE A 318 18.24 -10.11 -2.01
N PRO A 319 19.33 -9.70 -1.32
CA PRO A 319 19.81 -10.44 -0.15
C PRO A 319 18.80 -10.42 1.00
N VAL A 320 18.10 -9.30 1.22
CA VAL A 320 17.09 -9.20 2.28
C VAL A 320 15.93 -10.14 2.00
N THR A 321 15.45 -10.22 0.75
CA THR A 321 14.36 -11.13 0.37
C THR A 321 14.78 -12.60 0.48
N ILE A 322 16.01 -12.94 0.13
CA ILE A 322 16.55 -14.30 0.28
C ILE A 322 16.60 -14.69 1.77
N VAL A 323 17.18 -13.85 2.62
CA VAL A 323 17.25 -14.11 4.07
C VAL A 323 15.86 -14.24 4.67
N PHE A 324 14.91 -13.38 4.26
CA PHE A 324 13.52 -13.46 4.71
C PHE A 324 12.85 -14.78 4.30
N ALA A 325 13.09 -15.28 3.09
CA ALA A 325 12.51 -16.56 2.64
C ALA A 325 12.91 -17.71 3.58
N PHE A 326 14.13 -17.70 4.11
CA PHE A 326 14.55 -18.66 5.14
C PHE A 326 14.04 -18.34 6.54
N ALA A 327 13.85 -17.07 6.88
CA ALA A 327 13.42 -16.61 8.20
C ALA A 327 11.90 -16.79 8.42
N ALA A 328 11.09 -16.76 7.37
CA ALA A 328 9.63 -16.77 7.48
C ALA A 328 9.11 -18.02 8.21
N TYR A 329 9.59 -19.21 7.89
CA TYR A 329 9.18 -20.46 8.54
C TYR A 329 9.56 -20.48 10.03
N PRO A 330 10.83 -20.28 10.43
CA PRO A 330 11.19 -20.23 11.85
C PRO A 330 10.43 -19.19 12.68
N LEU A 331 10.08 -18.05 12.09
CA LEU A 331 9.30 -17.02 12.80
C LEU A 331 7.90 -17.50 13.19
N TYR A 332 7.19 -18.17 12.29
CA TYR A 332 5.88 -18.75 12.62
C TYR A 332 6.01 -19.92 13.60
N VAL A 333 6.97 -20.83 13.39
CA VAL A 333 7.24 -21.95 14.34
C VAL A 333 7.54 -21.42 15.72
N PHE A 334 8.33 -20.36 15.86
CA PHE A 334 8.68 -19.74 17.14
C PHE A 334 7.45 -19.26 17.90
N VAL A 335 6.46 -18.71 17.21
CA VAL A 335 5.21 -18.23 17.85
C VAL A 335 4.28 -19.40 18.15
N ILE A 336 4.14 -20.38 17.25
CA ILE A 336 3.19 -21.49 17.37
C ILE A 336 3.64 -22.49 18.44
N ALA A 337 4.95 -22.79 18.53
CA ALA A 337 5.49 -23.77 19.46
C ALA A 337 5.20 -23.47 20.94
N SER A 338 5.05 -22.21 21.29
CA SER A 338 4.65 -21.78 22.66
C SER A 338 4.02 -20.37 22.57
N PRO A 339 2.71 -20.28 22.27
CA PRO A 339 2.03 -19.01 22.09
C PRO A 339 2.13 -18.13 23.33
N SER A 340 2.77 -16.96 23.19
CA SER A 340 2.86 -15.94 24.22
C SER A 340 2.91 -14.54 23.61
N ILE A 341 2.50 -13.55 24.38
CA ILE A 341 2.53 -12.14 23.94
C ILE A 341 3.96 -11.71 23.61
N GLU A 342 4.94 -12.16 24.40
CA GLU A 342 6.34 -11.83 24.21
C GLU A 342 6.90 -12.41 22.88
N ARG A 343 6.64 -13.70 22.60
CA ARG A 343 7.08 -14.34 21.36
C ARG A 343 6.42 -13.72 20.13
N LEU A 344 5.12 -13.44 20.23
CA LEU A 344 4.40 -12.74 19.18
C LEU A 344 5.03 -11.37 18.90
N PHE A 345 5.31 -10.60 19.95
CA PHE A 345 5.92 -9.28 19.84
C PHE A 345 7.30 -9.36 19.17
N ILE A 346 8.17 -10.27 19.62
CA ILE A 346 9.49 -10.47 19.01
C ILE A 346 9.37 -10.81 17.52
N ALA A 347 8.48 -11.75 17.17
CA ALA A 347 8.28 -12.14 15.77
C ALA A 347 7.75 -10.99 14.91
N GLN A 348 6.80 -10.19 15.40
CA GLN A 348 6.30 -9.00 14.71
C GLN A 348 7.41 -7.95 14.50
N MET A 349 8.28 -7.73 15.49
CA MET A 349 9.42 -6.80 15.36
C MET A 349 10.40 -7.27 14.28
N ILE A 350 10.76 -8.55 14.28
CA ILE A 350 11.66 -9.12 13.26
C ILE A 350 11.03 -9.04 11.86
N ALA A 351 9.76 -9.42 11.74
CA ALA A 351 9.03 -9.33 10.47
C ALA A 351 8.94 -7.89 9.95
N SER A 352 8.72 -6.91 10.85
CA SER A 352 8.67 -5.49 10.52
C SER A 352 10.01 -4.93 10.07
N LEU A 353 11.13 -5.38 10.65
CA LEU A 353 12.46 -5.02 10.20
C LEU A 353 12.72 -5.55 8.78
N PHE A 354 12.39 -6.82 8.51
CA PHE A 354 12.50 -7.37 7.15
C PHE A 354 11.62 -6.59 6.16
N LEU A 355 10.35 -6.35 6.50
CA LEU A 355 9.44 -5.57 5.67
C LEU A 355 10.00 -4.17 5.37
N THR A 356 10.52 -3.49 6.39
CA THR A 356 11.12 -2.16 6.25
C THR A 356 12.30 -2.20 5.29
N MET A 357 13.19 -3.18 5.43
CA MET A 357 14.37 -3.31 4.55
C MET A 357 14.01 -3.67 3.11
N MET A 358 12.98 -4.51 2.90
CA MET A 358 12.52 -4.87 1.56
C MET A 358 11.78 -3.72 0.87
N SER A 359 10.93 -3.00 1.61
CA SER A 359 9.93 -2.09 1.02
C SER A 359 10.33 -0.62 1.03
N GLY A 360 11.34 -0.20 1.80
CA GLY A 360 11.71 1.21 1.93
C GLY A 360 12.11 1.90 0.63
N ALA A 361 12.56 1.15 -0.36
CA ALA A 361 12.92 1.66 -1.68
C ALA A 361 11.89 1.35 -2.78
N HIS A 362 10.73 0.72 -2.47
CA HIS A 362 9.74 0.32 -3.47
C HIS A 362 9.30 1.46 -4.41
N PRO A 363 8.96 2.69 -3.93
CA PRO A 363 8.57 3.77 -4.83
C PRO A 363 9.68 4.15 -5.81
N GLY A 364 10.93 4.25 -5.34
CA GLY A 364 12.08 4.53 -6.20
C GLY A 364 12.37 3.40 -7.18
N MET A 365 12.28 2.14 -6.75
CA MET A 365 12.45 0.98 -7.62
C MET A 365 11.39 0.95 -8.73
N LEU A 366 10.10 1.06 -8.38
CA LEU A 366 9.00 1.03 -9.34
C LEU A 366 9.09 2.16 -10.37
N THR A 367 9.29 3.39 -9.90
CA THR A 367 9.37 4.56 -10.79
C THR A 367 10.57 4.51 -11.72
N SER A 368 11.65 3.81 -11.33
CA SER A 368 12.83 3.60 -12.17
C SER A 368 12.64 2.63 -13.34
N LEU A 369 11.53 1.88 -13.36
CA LEU A 369 11.24 0.91 -14.42
C LEU A 369 10.52 1.52 -15.62
N PHE A 370 9.94 2.72 -15.47
CA PHE A 370 9.07 3.34 -16.46
C PHE A 370 9.50 4.78 -16.79
N PRO A 371 9.45 5.18 -18.08
CA PRO A 371 9.68 6.58 -18.47
C PRO A 371 8.56 7.49 -17.93
N PRO A 372 8.83 8.79 -17.73
CA PRO A 372 7.90 9.75 -17.11
C PRO A 372 6.51 9.79 -17.74
N ALA A 373 6.44 9.66 -19.08
CA ALA A 373 5.18 9.74 -19.84
C ALA A 373 4.16 8.61 -19.55
N VAL A 374 4.61 7.48 -18.97
CA VAL A 374 3.78 6.30 -18.64
C VAL A 374 4.05 5.77 -17.23
N ARG A 375 4.84 6.49 -16.46
CA ARG A 375 5.32 6.07 -15.13
C ARG A 375 4.18 5.77 -14.18
N ALA A 376 3.25 6.71 -14.01
CA ALA A 376 2.13 6.54 -13.10
C ALA A 376 1.28 5.31 -13.47
N THR A 377 0.95 5.13 -14.76
CA THR A 377 0.18 3.97 -15.22
C THR A 377 0.93 2.66 -15.05
N GLY A 378 2.23 2.61 -15.39
CA GLY A 378 3.05 1.41 -15.24
C GLY A 378 3.21 0.99 -13.77
N VAL A 379 3.44 1.96 -12.89
CA VAL A 379 3.48 1.76 -11.44
C VAL A 379 2.12 1.29 -10.93
N ALA A 380 1.01 1.93 -11.35
CA ALA A 380 -0.34 1.56 -10.93
C ALA A 380 -0.69 0.12 -11.30
N ILE A 381 -0.44 -0.29 -12.54
CA ILE A 381 -0.72 -1.67 -13.01
C ILE A 381 0.10 -2.67 -12.19
N SER A 382 1.42 -2.47 -12.10
CA SER A 382 2.32 -3.39 -11.39
C SER A 382 1.95 -3.50 -9.91
N TYR A 383 1.73 -2.37 -9.24
CA TYR A 383 1.40 -2.31 -7.82
C TYR A 383 0.04 -2.93 -7.52
N ASN A 384 -1.02 -2.50 -8.23
CA ASN A 384 -2.38 -2.96 -7.92
C ASN A 384 -2.57 -4.46 -8.18
N ILE A 385 -2.00 -5.01 -9.25
CA ILE A 385 -2.06 -6.45 -9.50
C ILE A 385 -1.33 -7.21 -8.37
N ALA A 386 -0.10 -6.83 -8.04
CA ALA A 386 0.67 -7.51 -7.00
C ALA A 386 -0.03 -7.41 -5.62
N VAL A 387 -0.49 -6.21 -5.23
CA VAL A 387 -1.18 -6.01 -3.95
C VAL A 387 -2.53 -6.72 -3.91
N THR A 388 -3.26 -6.80 -5.02
CA THR A 388 -4.54 -7.53 -5.06
C THR A 388 -4.33 -9.00 -4.72
N PHE A 389 -3.44 -9.69 -5.44
CA PHE A 389 -3.28 -11.15 -5.30
C PHE A 389 -2.46 -11.55 -4.09
N PHE A 390 -1.38 -10.84 -3.77
CA PHE A 390 -0.45 -11.20 -2.70
C PHE A 390 -0.66 -10.39 -1.41
N GLY A 391 -1.42 -9.31 -1.48
CA GLY A 391 -1.85 -8.52 -0.32
C GLY A 391 -3.30 -8.81 0.06
N GLY A 392 -4.25 -8.17 -0.62
CA GLY A 392 -5.67 -8.17 -0.26
C GLY A 392 -6.37 -9.53 -0.25
N LEU A 393 -6.00 -10.42 -1.17
CA LEU A 393 -6.51 -11.80 -1.21
C LEU A 393 -5.76 -12.74 -0.25
N SER A 394 -4.56 -12.40 0.20
CA SER A 394 -3.74 -13.29 1.02
C SER A 394 -4.41 -13.74 2.33
N PRO A 395 -5.10 -12.87 3.12
CA PRO A 395 -5.80 -13.30 4.31
C PRO A 395 -6.91 -14.34 4.01
N LEU A 396 -7.66 -14.15 2.93
CA LEU A 396 -8.71 -15.09 2.50
C LEU A 396 -8.10 -16.43 2.09
N ILE A 397 -7.08 -16.42 1.24
CA ILE A 397 -6.41 -17.62 0.74
C ILE A 397 -5.79 -18.41 1.90
N VAL A 398 -5.08 -17.70 2.79
CA VAL A 398 -4.39 -18.32 3.92
C VAL A 398 -5.39 -18.89 4.91
N THR A 399 -6.46 -18.18 5.27
CA THR A 399 -7.51 -18.70 6.17
C THR A 399 -8.16 -19.95 5.58
N TRP A 400 -8.61 -19.87 4.31
CA TRP A 400 -9.25 -21.01 3.65
C TRP A 400 -8.33 -22.23 3.57
N LEU A 401 -7.05 -22.01 3.25
CA LEU A 401 -6.08 -23.09 3.14
C LEU A 401 -5.72 -23.67 4.51
N SER A 402 -5.60 -22.86 5.56
CA SER A 402 -5.41 -23.31 6.94
C SER A 402 -6.57 -24.18 7.41
N ASP A 403 -7.81 -23.75 7.16
CA ASP A 403 -9.02 -24.53 7.52
C ASP A 403 -9.06 -25.89 6.77
N LYS A 404 -8.61 -25.93 5.50
CA LYS A 404 -8.60 -27.15 4.70
C LYS A 404 -7.48 -28.12 5.07
N THR A 405 -6.31 -27.61 5.42
CA THR A 405 -5.12 -28.43 5.73
C THR A 405 -4.97 -28.73 7.20
N GLY A 406 -5.65 -27.99 8.08
CA GLY A 406 -5.48 -28.03 9.53
C GLY A 406 -4.09 -27.52 9.99
N SER A 407 -3.38 -26.75 9.14
CA SER A 407 -2.01 -26.29 9.41
C SER A 407 -1.96 -24.81 9.73
N ASP A 408 -1.39 -24.45 10.88
CA ASP A 408 -1.12 -23.06 11.29
C ASP A 408 0.10 -22.46 10.57
N LEU A 409 0.83 -23.24 9.78
CA LEU A 409 2.04 -22.82 9.05
C LEU A 409 1.75 -22.33 7.62
N VAL A 410 0.50 -22.35 7.17
CA VAL A 410 0.11 -21.86 5.84
C VAL A 410 0.56 -20.42 5.59
N PRO A 411 0.46 -19.47 6.56
CA PRO A 411 0.96 -18.11 6.34
C PRO A 411 2.46 -18.07 6.01
N ALA A 412 3.27 -18.91 6.67
CA ALA A 412 4.71 -19.01 6.40
C ALA A 412 4.98 -19.51 4.97
N GLY A 413 4.29 -20.59 4.56
CA GLY A 413 4.41 -21.13 3.20
C GLY A 413 4.02 -20.12 2.11
N PHE A 414 2.95 -19.35 2.34
CA PHE A 414 2.51 -18.29 1.42
C PHE A 414 3.57 -17.19 1.27
N GLN A 415 4.21 -16.77 2.37
CA GLN A 415 5.27 -15.76 2.35
C GLN A 415 6.53 -16.26 1.66
N ILE A 416 6.93 -17.50 1.89
CA ILE A 416 8.07 -18.14 1.20
C ILE A 416 7.81 -18.21 -0.31
N GLY A 417 6.64 -18.69 -0.72
CA GLY A 417 6.24 -18.73 -2.13
C GLY A 417 6.24 -17.33 -2.77
N SER A 418 5.74 -16.33 -2.05
CA SER A 418 5.77 -14.92 -2.48
C SER A 418 7.19 -14.40 -2.65
N ALA A 419 8.11 -14.72 -1.73
CA ALA A 419 9.52 -14.33 -1.82
C ALA A 419 10.21 -14.98 -3.03
N ILE A 420 9.97 -16.28 -3.27
CA ILE A 420 10.51 -17.00 -4.43
C ILE A 420 10.01 -16.37 -5.74
N ILE A 421 8.70 -16.12 -5.86
CA ILE A 421 8.10 -15.47 -7.04
C ILE A 421 8.70 -14.08 -7.25
N SER A 422 8.85 -13.28 -6.18
CA SER A 422 9.49 -11.96 -6.23
C SER A 422 10.91 -12.04 -6.80
N LEU A 423 11.74 -12.94 -6.25
CA LEU A 423 13.13 -13.11 -6.67
C LEU A 423 13.23 -13.54 -8.13
N LEU A 424 12.38 -14.47 -8.55
CA LEU A 424 12.35 -14.96 -9.94
C LEU A 424 11.92 -13.85 -10.91
N LEU A 425 10.82 -13.13 -10.62
CA LEU A 425 10.32 -12.07 -11.49
C LEU A 425 11.33 -10.92 -11.60
N VAL A 426 11.87 -10.47 -10.48
CA VAL A 426 12.86 -9.37 -10.51
C VAL A 426 14.14 -9.85 -11.19
N GLY A 427 14.68 -11.03 -10.83
CA GLY A 427 15.91 -11.54 -11.39
C GLY A 427 15.87 -11.78 -12.90
N LEU A 428 14.77 -12.34 -13.41
CA LEU A 428 14.61 -12.64 -14.82
C LEU A 428 14.23 -11.42 -15.67
N CYS A 429 13.43 -10.50 -15.12
CA CYS A 429 12.88 -9.38 -15.89
C CYS A 429 13.73 -8.12 -15.82
N LEU A 430 14.40 -7.83 -14.69
CA LEU A 430 15.18 -6.61 -14.52
C LEU A 430 16.25 -6.38 -15.61
N PRO A 431 17.03 -7.41 -16.04
CA PRO A 431 18.00 -7.24 -17.13
C PRO A 431 17.36 -6.90 -18.49
N ARG A 432 16.05 -7.19 -18.65
CA ARG A 432 15.30 -6.98 -19.90
C ARG A 432 14.59 -5.63 -19.96
N VAL A 433 14.61 -4.84 -18.89
CA VAL A 433 13.96 -3.52 -18.84
C VAL A 433 14.77 -2.52 -19.65
N SER A 434 14.26 -2.17 -20.83
CA SER A 434 14.95 -1.31 -21.81
C SER A 434 15.19 0.11 -21.32
N TYR A 435 14.21 0.69 -20.61
CA TYR A 435 14.27 2.07 -20.09
C TYR A 435 15.47 2.31 -19.17
N ARG A 436 15.83 1.35 -18.31
CA ARG A 436 16.99 1.47 -17.39
C ARG A 436 18.34 1.50 -18.10
N ARG A 437 18.40 1.10 -19.38
CA ARG A 437 19.62 1.13 -20.19
C ARG A 437 19.83 2.46 -20.90
N GLN A 438 18.85 3.37 -20.85
CA GLN A 438 18.96 4.70 -21.44
C GLN A 438 19.73 5.64 -20.51
N PRO A 439 20.50 6.62 -21.03
CA PRO A 439 21.15 7.63 -20.20
C PRO A 439 20.13 8.40 -19.35
N ALA A 440 20.59 8.90 -18.20
CA ALA A 440 19.74 9.57 -17.21
C ALA A 440 18.90 10.71 -17.82
N GLU A 441 17.63 10.79 -17.36
CA GLU A 441 16.59 11.72 -17.85
C GLU A 441 17.07 13.19 -17.97
N ALA A 442 16.55 13.85 -18.99
CA ALA A 442 16.84 15.24 -19.35
C ALA A 442 16.32 16.30 -18.33
N VAL A 443 15.54 15.90 -17.30
CA VAL A 443 15.00 16.84 -16.29
C VAL A 443 15.80 16.76 -15.00
N THR A 444 16.45 17.85 -14.65
CA THR A 444 17.20 18.00 -13.40
C THR A 444 16.44 18.94 -12.46
N VAL A 445 16.07 18.43 -11.28
CA VAL A 445 15.54 19.26 -10.20
C VAL A 445 16.71 19.82 -9.41
N VAL A 446 16.84 21.15 -9.37
CA VAL A 446 17.79 21.88 -8.52
C VAL A 446 17.00 22.59 -7.43
N VAL A 447 17.40 22.38 -6.19
CA VAL A 447 16.82 23.09 -5.04
C VAL A 447 17.45 24.47 -4.97
N SER A 448 16.69 25.53 -5.21
CA SER A 448 17.18 26.88 -4.97
C SER A 448 17.32 27.10 -3.46
N PRO A 449 18.46 27.62 -2.97
CA PRO A 449 18.57 28.10 -1.60
C PRO A 449 17.51 29.17 -1.41
N GLY A 450 16.60 28.97 -0.44
CA GLY A 450 15.42 29.80 -0.25
C GLY A 450 15.73 31.28 -0.10
N ALA A 451 14.91 32.12 -0.77
CA ALA A 451 14.69 33.50 -0.39
C ALA A 451 13.75 33.56 0.84
#